data_b583bd6aa91ee8b30189467047ec7bd1
#
_entry.id   b583bd6aa91ee8b30189467047ec7bd1
#
_cell.length_a   1.000
_cell.length_b   1.000
_cell.length_c   1.000
_cell.angle_alpha   90.00
_cell.angle_beta   90.00
_cell.angle_gamma   90.00
#
_symmetry.space_group_name_H-M   'P 1'
#
loop_
_entity.id
_entity.type
_entity.pdbx_description
1 polymer ?
#
loop_
_entity_poly.entity_id
_entity_poly.type
_entity_poly.pdbx_seq_one_letter_code
_entity_poly.pdbx_strand_id
1 'polypeptide(L)'
;MRLSRWIPGFTNARKAKLIMALYEHVFLARQDVSAQQVDALVEQYKGVIEANGGKVGRIENWGLKSLTYRINKNRKAHYALMDIDAPPAAVQEMERQMRISEDVLRYMTIAVEKHEEGPSAMMQKRDRDDRPRRDGDRPDRGGFGDRGPRPDRGDREDRPRRPREDRV
;
A
#
# COMPACT_ATOMS: atom_id res chain seq x y z
N MET A 1 52.05 -26.90 -42.15
CA MET A 1 51.57 -27.29 -40.81
C MET A 1 51.66 -26.10 -39.88
N ARG A 2 50.54 -25.44 -39.59
CA ARG A 2 50.45 -24.35 -38.58
C ARG A 2 49.67 -24.87 -37.36
N LEU A 3 50.38 -25.06 -36.27
CA LEU A 3 49.82 -25.43 -34.99
C LEU A 3 49.04 -24.26 -34.44
N SER A 4 47.74 -24.36 -34.37
CA SER A 4 46.85 -23.45 -33.67
C SER A 4 47.07 -23.58 -32.18
N ARG A 5 47.60 -22.51 -31.59
CA ARG A 5 47.84 -22.37 -30.16
C ARG A 5 46.49 -22.15 -29.46
N TRP A 6 45.97 -23.19 -28.85
CA TRP A 6 44.77 -23.13 -28.01
C TRP A 6 45.12 -22.36 -26.73
N ILE A 7 44.49 -21.22 -26.53
CA ILE A 7 44.61 -20.43 -25.31
C ILE A 7 43.51 -20.92 -24.37
N PRO A 8 43.82 -21.57 -23.23
CA PRO A 8 42.79 -21.92 -22.27
C PRO A 8 42.21 -20.67 -21.63
N GLY A 9 40.89 -20.58 -21.66
CA GLY A 9 40.08 -19.46 -21.30
C GLY A 9 40.31 -18.93 -19.90
N PHE A 10 40.26 -17.63 -19.82
CA PHE A 10 40.07 -16.86 -18.62
C PHE A 10 38.68 -17.19 -18.00
N THR A 11 38.61 -18.28 -17.28
CA THR A 11 37.49 -18.48 -16.33
C THR A 11 37.82 -17.78 -15.01
N ASN A 12 37.92 -16.47 -15.08
CA ASN A 12 37.90 -15.66 -13.84
C ASN A 12 36.45 -15.46 -13.40
N ALA A 13 35.79 -16.57 -13.13
CA ALA A 13 34.60 -16.56 -12.29
C ALA A 13 35.06 -16.22 -10.88
N ARG A 14 35.38 -14.93 -10.65
CA ARG A 14 35.32 -14.39 -9.30
C ARG A 14 33.91 -14.69 -8.84
N LYS A 15 33.76 -15.69 -7.93
CA LYS A 15 32.57 -15.80 -7.09
C LYS A 15 32.45 -14.46 -6.39
N ALA A 16 31.74 -13.53 -7.00
CA ALA A 16 31.33 -12.32 -6.34
C ALA A 16 30.57 -12.83 -5.11
N LYS A 17 31.13 -12.65 -3.93
CA LYS A 17 30.45 -12.92 -2.67
C LYS A 17 29.15 -12.14 -2.79
N LEU A 18 28.03 -12.85 -2.97
CA LEU A 18 26.71 -12.24 -3.02
C LEU A 18 26.54 -11.50 -1.71
N ILE A 19 26.63 -10.19 -1.76
CA ILE A 19 26.38 -9.35 -0.59
C ILE A 19 24.86 -9.37 -0.45
N MET A 20 24.37 -10.13 0.53
CA MET A 20 22.98 -10.10 0.95
C MET A 20 22.75 -8.82 1.70
N ALA A 21 21.74 -8.09 1.33
CA ALA A 21 21.30 -6.89 2.02
C ALA A 21 19.81 -7.01 2.36
N LEU A 22 19.40 -6.35 3.44
CA LEU A 22 18.04 -6.38 3.91
C LEU A 22 17.28 -5.19 3.34
N TYR A 23 16.08 -5.45 2.86
CA TYR A 23 15.21 -4.43 2.27
C TYR A 23 13.79 -4.58 2.81
N GLU A 24 13.14 -3.47 3.05
CA GLU A 24 11.70 -3.38 3.15
C GLU A 24 11.14 -2.88 1.83
N HIS A 25 10.21 -3.61 1.28
CA HIS A 25 9.61 -3.30 0.00
C HIS A 25 8.10 -3.17 0.15
N VAL A 26 7.56 -2.03 -0.31
CA VAL A 26 6.13 -1.76 -0.33
C VAL A 26 5.70 -1.52 -1.77
N PHE A 27 4.65 -2.19 -2.21
CA PHE A 27 4.03 -1.88 -3.49
C PHE A 27 2.52 -1.64 -3.38
N LEU A 28 2.00 -0.91 -4.35
CA LEU A 28 0.61 -0.52 -4.47
C LEU A 28 0.03 -1.16 -5.72
N ALA A 29 -0.94 -2.06 -5.54
CA ALA A 29 -1.70 -2.61 -6.66
C ALA A 29 -2.98 -1.81 -6.90
N ARG A 30 -3.50 -1.86 -8.12
CA ARG A 30 -4.71 -1.16 -8.55
C ARG A 30 -5.91 -1.53 -7.68
N GLN A 31 -6.87 -0.60 -7.58
CA GLN A 31 -8.08 -0.79 -6.78
C GLN A 31 -9.07 -1.82 -7.34
N ASP A 32 -8.99 -2.12 -8.62
CA ASP A 32 -9.84 -3.05 -9.36
C ASP A 32 -9.30 -4.50 -9.34
N VAL A 33 -8.08 -4.70 -8.85
CA VAL A 33 -7.48 -6.02 -8.62
C VAL A 33 -8.12 -6.64 -7.36
N SER A 34 -8.50 -7.91 -7.43
CA SER A 34 -9.03 -8.64 -6.26
C SER A 34 -7.93 -8.96 -5.24
N ALA A 35 -8.33 -9.22 -3.99
CA ALA A 35 -7.38 -9.62 -2.94
C ALA A 35 -6.57 -10.86 -3.33
N GLN A 36 -7.22 -11.86 -3.96
CA GLN A 36 -6.55 -13.07 -4.44
C GLN A 36 -5.51 -12.79 -5.52
N GLN A 37 -5.78 -11.82 -6.42
CA GLN A 37 -4.82 -11.39 -7.42
C GLN A 37 -3.64 -10.64 -6.79
N VAL A 38 -3.87 -9.87 -5.73
CA VAL A 38 -2.78 -9.23 -4.97
C VAL A 38 -1.89 -10.28 -4.33
N ASP A 39 -2.46 -11.33 -3.74
CA ASP A 39 -1.70 -12.44 -3.16
C ASP A 39 -0.91 -13.20 -4.25
N ALA A 40 -1.48 -13.39 -5.44
CA ALA A 40 -0.78 -13.97 -6.58
C ALA A 40 0.40 -13.11 -7.07
N LEU A 41 0.25 -11.77 -7.08
CA LEU A 41 1.34 -10.84 -7.39
C LEU A 41 2.47 -10.94 -6.35
N VAL A 42 2.12 -11.03 -5.06
CA VAL A 42 3.10 -11.21 -3.99
C VAL A 42 3.89 -12.50 -4.19
N GLU A 43 3.22 -13.63 -4.44
CA GLU A 43 3.90 -14.91 -4.70
C GLU A 43 4.75 -14.88 -5.98
N GLN A 44 4.29 -14.20 -7.02
CA GLN A 44 5.09 -14.00 -8.24
C GLN A 44 6.39 -13.27 -7.94
N TYR A 45 6.34 -12.13 -7.23
CA TYR A 45 7.53 -11.33 -6.91
C TYR A 45 8.44 -12.04 -5.91
N LYS A 46 7.89 -12.78 -4.97
CA LYS A 46 8.65 -13.67 -4.10
C LYS A 46 9.41 -14.72 -4.91
N GLY A 47 8.77 -15.36 -5.89
CA GLY A 47 9.42 -16.31 -6.79
C GLY A 47 10.59 -15.69 -7.57
N VAL A 48 10.48 -14.43 -7.99
CA VAL A 48 11.58 -13.71 -8.66
C VAL A 48 12.77 -13.52 -7.73
N ILE A 49 12.54 -13.14 -6.48
CA ILE A 49 13.59 -12.97 -5.48
C ILE A 49 14.27 -14.30 -5.18
N GLU A 50 13.50 -15.36 -4.95
CA GLU A 50 14.02 -16.70 -4.64
C GLU A 50 14.80 -17.29 -5.81
N ALA A 51 14.34 -17.12 -7.05
CA ALA A 51 15.04 -17.56 -8.25
C ALA A 51 16.41 -16.88 -8.44
N ASN A 52 16.57 -15.67 -7.91
CA ASN A 52 17.83 -14.91 -7.95
C ASN A 52 18.65 -15.04 -6.65
N GLY A 53 18.35 -16.05 -5.83
CA GLY A 53 19.14 -16.40 -4.65
C GLY A 53 18.85 -15.57 -3.41
N GLY A 54 17.75 -14.81 -3.38
CA GLY A 54 17.25 -14.11 -2.22
C GLY A 54 16.25 -14.93 -1.40
N LYS A 55 15.75 -14.32 -0.35
CA LYS A 55 14.67 -14.84 0.50
C LYS A 55 13.68 -13.72 0.80
N VAL A 56 12.41 -14.11 0.91
CA VAL A 56 11.37 -13.20 1.41
C VAL A 56 10.95 -13.70 2.79
N GLY A 57 11.00 -12.80 3.76
CA GLY A 57 10.62 -13.07 5.14
C GLY A 57 9.15 -12.77 5.38
N ARG A 58 8.88 -11.73 6.17
CA ARG A 58 7.53 -11.28 6.47
C ARG A 58 6.84 -10.70 5.23
N ILE A 59 5.57 -11.05 5.07
CA ILE A 59 4.68 -10.49 4.06
C ILE A 59 3.45 -9.96 4.79
N GLU A 60 3.07 -8.72 4.53
CA GLU A 60 1.86 -8.12 5.08
C GLU A 60 0.99 -7.55 3.96
N ASN A 61 -0.25 -7.96 3.92
CA ASN A 61 -1.26 -7.35 3.06
C ASN A 61 -2.10 -6.37 3.90
N TRP A 62 -1.91 -5.06 3.65
CA TRP A 62 -2.63 -4.03 4.40
C TRP A 62 -4.03 -3.76 3.85
N GLY A 63 -4.39 -4.42 2.75
CA GLY A 63 -5.68 -4.29 2.09
C GLY A 63 -5.85 -2.98 1.32
N LEU A 64 -7.10 -2.71 0.93
CA LEU A 64 -7.48 -1.55 0.13
C LEU A 64 -7.52 -0.28 0.99
N LYS A 65 -6.68 0.70 0.66
CA LYS A 65 -6.59 1.99 1.37
C LYS A 65 -6.75 3.17 0.42
N SER A 66 -7.22 4.29 0.94
CA SER A 66 -7.33 5.55 0.19
C SER A 66 -5.94 6.14 -0.05
N LEU A 67 -5.74 6.63 -1.26
CA LEU A 67 -4.55 7.41 -1.62
C LEU A 67 -4.76 8.88 -1.28
N THR A 68 -3.71 9.57 -0.84
CA THR A 68 -3.76 11.01 -0.57
C THR A 68 -4.03 11.81 -1.85
N TYR A 69 -3.46 11.37 -2.96
CA TYR A 69 -3.69 11.92 -4.31
C TYR A 69 -3.90 10.77 -5.30
N ARG A 70 -4.53 11.08 -6.44
CA ARG A 70 -4.80 10.07 -7.47
C ARG A 70 -3.51 9.62 -8.16
N ILE A 71 -3.34 8.31 -8.31
CA ILE A 71 -2.28 7.70 -9.09
C ILE A 71 -2.94 6.93 -10.25
N ASN A 72 -2.59 7.25 -11.49
CA ASN A 72 -3.16 6.64 -12.70
C ASN A 72 -4.71 6.54 -12.63
N LYS A 73 -5.36 7.66 -12.26
CA LYS A 73 -6.82 7.80 -12.06
C LYS A 73 -7.40 7.00 -10.89
N ASN A 74 -6.63 6.17 -10.18
CA ASN A 74 -7.07 5.43 -9.01
C ASN A 74 -7.10 6.33 -7.77
N ARG A 75 -8.15 6.20 -6.94
CA ARG A 75 -8.29 6.89 -5.64
C ARG A 75 -7.91 6.01 -4.47
N LYS A 76 -7.89 4.70 -4.68
CA LYS A 76 -7.54 3.67 -3.70
C LYS A 76 -6.51 2.73 -4.30
N ALA A 77 -5.78 2.02 -3.46
CA ALA A 77 -4.86 0.99 -3.87
C ALA A 77 -4.79 -0.11 -2.80
N HIS A 78 -4.46 -1.31 -3.21
CA HIS A 78 -4.06 -2.37 -2.30
C HIS A 78 -2.60 -2.19 -1.95
N TYR A 79 -2.28 -2.25 -0.67
CA TYR A 79 -0.91 -2.12 -0.16
C TYR A 79 -0.40 -3.47 0.30
N ALA A 80 0.79 -3.83 -0.11
CA ALA A 80 1.51 -5.00 0.38
C ALA A 80 2.94 -4.62 0.76
N LEU A 81 3.40 -5.15 1.89
CA LEU A 81 4.77 -5.04 2.39
C LEU A 81 5.44 -6.41 2.29
N MET A 82 6.71 -6.42 1.91
CA MET A 82 7.58 -7.60 1.92
C MET A 82 8.93 -7.25 2.51
N ASP A 83 9.40 -8.04 3.47
CA ASP A 83 10.77 -8.01 3.96
C ASP A 83 11.63 -8.94 3.11
N ILE A 84 12.67 -8.40 2.53
CA ILE A 84 13.50 -9.09 1.53
C ILE A 84 14.95 -9.14 2.02
N ASP A 85 15.54 -10.33 1.98
CA ASP A 85 16.97 -10.58 2.16
C ASP A 85 17.53 -11.09 0.85
N ALA A 86 18.16 -10.24 0.07
CA ALA A 86 18.53 -10.55 -1.30
C ALA A 86 19.75 -9.76 -1.80
N PRO A 87 20.45 -10.27 -2.82
CA PRO A 87 21.43 -9.48 -3.52
C PRO A 87 20.74 -8.33 -4.29
N PRO A 88 21.39 -7.17 -4.44
CA PRO A 88 20.83 -6.01 -5.14
C PRO A 88 20.30 -6.31 -6.54
N ALA A 89 20.94 -7.25 -7.25
CA ALA A 89 20.51 -7.66 -8.60
C ALA A 89 19.12 -8.32 -8.60
N ALA A 90 18.79 -9.11 -7.58
CA ALA A 90 17.47 -9.73 -7.44
C ALA A 90 16.38 -8.69 -7.24
N VAL A 91 16.65 -7.70 -6.39
CA VAL A 91 15.72 -6.59 -6.14
C VAL A 91 15.51 -5.76 -7.41
N GLN A 92 16.58 -5.45 -8.15
CA GLN A 92 16.48 -4.72 -9.41
C GLN A 92 15.64 -5.46 -10.46
N GLU A 93 15.76 -6.78 -10.54
CA GLU A 93 14.97 -7.58 -11.47
C GLU A 93 13.48 -7.60 -11.06
N MET A 94 13.19 -7.74 -9.77
CA MET A 94 11.82 -7.63 -9.24
C MET A 94 11.22 -6.25 -9.55
N GLU A 95 11.96 -5.17 -9.26
CA GLU A 95 11.51 -3.80 -9.56
C GLU A 95 11.30 -3.57 -11.05
N ARG A 96 12.14 -4.17 -11.91
CA ARG A 96 11.96 -4.11 -13.35
C ARG A 96 10.64 -4.73 -13.77
N GLN A 97 10.29 -5.89 -13.21
CA GLN A 97 9.03 -6.57 -13.49
C GLN A 97 7.82 -5.77 -12.96
N MET A 98 7.93 -5.19 -11.77
CA MET A 98 6.88 -4.31 -11.24
C MET A 98 6.64 -3.07 -12.11
N ARG A 99 7.71 -2.51 -12.69
CA ARG A 99 7.62 -1.32 -13.54
C ARG A 99 6.85 -1.57 -14.84
N ILE A 100 6.93 -2.79 -15.39
CA ILE A 100 6.22 -3.17 -16.61
C ILE A 100 4.84 -3.77 -16.33
N SER A 101 4.53 -4.08 -15.08
CA SER A 101 3.22 -4.61 -14.68
C SER A 101 2.17 -3.50 -14.70
N GLU A 102 1.05 -3.76 -15.36
CA GLU A 102 -0.09 -2.82 -15.40
C GLU A 102 -0.88 -2.79 -14.07
N ASP A 103 -0.76 -3.86 -13.26
CA ASP A 103 -1.45 -4.00 -11.99
C ASP A 103 -0.76 -3.26 -10.85
N VAL A 104 0.52 -2.92 -10.99
CA VAL A 104 1.31 -2.19 -9.99
C VAL A 104 1.31 -0.69 -10.32
N LEU A 105 0.76 0.11 -9.42
CA LEU A 105 0.71 1.57 -9.55
C LEU A 105 2.02 2.23 -9.16
N ARG A 106 2.63 1.74 -8.08
CA ARG A 106 3.86 2.28 -7.50
C ARG A 106 4.50 1.26 -6.58
N TYR A 107 5.79 1.35 -6.42
CA TYR A 107 6.54 0.60 -5.43
C TYR A 107 7.65 1.47 -4.80
N MET A 108 8.14 1.05 -3.66
CA MET A 108 9.25 1.66 -2.94
C MET A 108 10.05 0.57 -2.24
N THR A 109 11.38 0.63 -2.39
CA THR A 109 12.32 -0.27 -1.71
C THR A 109 13.25 0.56 -0.84
N ILE A 110 13.40 0.17 0.41
CA ILE A 110 14.28 0.82 1.39
C ILE A 110 15.26 -0.23 1.90
N ALA A 111 16.55 0.08 1.85
CA ALA A 111 17.56 -0.75 2.50
C ALA A 111 17.52 -0.52 4.01
N VAL A 112 17.50 -1.60 4.79
CA VAL A 112 17.44 -1.56 6.25
C VAL A 112 18.62 -2.33 6.84
N GLU A 113 19.02 -1.97 8.03
CA GLU A 113 20.08 -2.70 8.75
C GLU A 113 19.54 -3.96 9.43
N LYS A 114 18.29 -3.92 9.84
CA LYS A 114 17.60 -5.01 10.53
C LYS A 114 16.11 -4.98 10.18
N HIS A 115 15.52 -6.15 9.96
CA HIS A 115 14.05 -6.27 9.90
C HIS A 115 13.46 -6.16 11.30
N GLU A 116 12.33 -5.47 11.41
CA GLU A 116 11.57 -5.39 12.65
C GLU A 116 10.87 -6.72 12.94
N GLU A 117 10.99 -7.19 14.19
CA GLU A 117 10.25 -8.35 14.67
C GLU A 117 8.83 -7.92 15.07
N GLY A 118 7.83 -8.51 14.40
CA GLY A 118 6.43 -8.23 14.71
C GLY A 118 5.68 -7.51 13.59
N PRO A 119 4.38 -7.31 13.77
CA PRO A 119 3.54 -6.65 12.78
C PRO A 119 3.89 -5.17 12.66
N SER A 120 3.86 -4.66 11.43
CA SER A 120 4.13 -3.25 11.15
C SER A 120 3.14 -2.32 11.86
N ALA A 121 3.52 -1.06 12.03
CA ALA A 121 2.68 -0.03 12.64
C ALA A 121 1.30 0.11 11.96
N MET A 122 1.19 -0.26 10.68
CA MET A 122 -0.06 -0.25 9.93
C MET A 122 -1.02 -1.37 10.36
N MET A 123 -0.49 -2.52 10.79
CA MET A 123 -1.29 -3.63 11.32
C MET A 123 -1.68 -3.39 12.78
N GLN A 124 -0.79 -2.82 13.59
CA GLN A 124 -1.05 -2.53 15.00
C GLN A 124 -2.19 -1.52 15.24
N LYS A 125 -2.42 -0.60 14.30
CA LYS A 125 -3.52 0.38 14.39
C LYS A 125 -4.92 -0.24 14.34
N ARG A 126 -5.08 -1.40 13.70
CA ARG A 126 -6.39 -2.07 13.63
C ARG A 126 -6.88 -2.55 15.00
N ASP A 127 -5.98 -3.01 15.86
CA ASP A 127 -6.35 -3.48 17.21
C ASP A 127 -6.79 -2.37 18.16
N ARG A 128 -6.47 -1.10 17.86
CA ARG A 128 -6.87 0.04 18.69
C ARG A 128 -8.24 0.62 18.33
N ASP A 129 -8.62 0.54 17.05
CA ASP A 129 -9.93 1.06 16.60
C ASP A 129 -11.09 0.07 16.86
N ASP A 130 -10.79 -1.21 17.07
CA ASP A 130 -11.79 -2.25 17.38
C ASP A 130 -12.11 -2.38 18.89
N ARG A 131 -11.56 -1.49 19.74
CA ARG A 131 -12.04 -1.44 21.14
C ARG A 131 -13.45 -0.86 21.14
N PRO A 132 -14.47 -1.63 21.56
CA PRO A 132 -15.81 -1.12 21.68
C PRO A 132 -15.75 0.13 22.56
N ARG A 133 -16.19 1.26 22.01
CA ARG A 133 -16.42 2.47 22.79
C ARG A 133 -17.31 2.03 23.94
N ARG A 134 -16.73 1.99 25.12
CA ARG A 134 -17.45 1.75 26.36
C ARG A 134 -18.44 2.91 26.49
N ASP A 135 -19.65 2.64 26.00
CA ASP A 135 -20.82 3.48 26.25
C ASP A 135 -21.15 3.26 27.72
N GLY A 136 -20.46 3.99 28.55
CA GLY A 136 -20.55 3.87 29.97
C GLY A 136 -20.38 5.22 30.62
N ASP A 137 -21.48 5.68 31.20
CA ASP A 137 -21.55 6.72 32.19
C ASP A 137 -21.59 8.16 31.69
N ARG A 138 -22.73 8.53 31.13
CA ARG A 138 -23.21 9.89 31.30
C ARG A 138 -24.00 9.93 32.61
N PRO A 139 -23.51 10.61 33.66
CA PRO A 139 -24.36 10.87 34.82
C PRO A 139 -25.54 11.72 34.35
N ASP A 140 -26.71 11.17 34.59
CA ASP A 140 -28.01 11.82 34.47
C ASP A 140 -27.98 13.17 35.22
N ARG A 141 -27.76 14.26 34.48
CA ARG A 141 -28.03 15.60 35.00
C ARG A 141 -29.48 15.89 34.75
N GLY A 142 -30.30 15.42 35.69
CA GLY A 142 -31.63 15.94 35.94
C GLY A 142 -31.55 17.45 36.09
N GLY A 143 -32.07 18.17 35.10
CA GLY A 143 -32.27 19.62 35.11
C GLY A 143 -33.66 19.90 34.58
N PHE A 144 -34.61 19.96 35.49
CA PHE A 144 -35.93 20.58 35.33
C PHE A 144 -35.75 21.97 34.69
N GLY A 145 -36.34 22.18 33.54
CA GLY A 145 -36.42 23.46 32.84
C GLY A 145 -37.72 23.49 32.05
N ASP A 146 -38.79 23.82 32.77
CA ASP A 146 -40.07 24.28 32.25
C ASP A 146 -39.82 25.34 31.14
N ARG A 147 -40.10 25.01 29.88
CA ARG A 147 -40.18 25.98 28.80
C ARG A 147 -41.58 25.96 28.22
N GLY A 148 -42.36 26.97 28.63
CA GLY A 148 -43.67 27.28 28.15
C GLY A 148 -43.81 27.34 26.61
N PRO A 149 -45.07 27.37 26.14
CA PRO A 149 -45.40 27.21 24.72
C PRO A 149 -44.84 28.35 23.84
N ARG A 150 -44.20 28.01 22.75
CA ARG A 150 -43.75 28.98 21.73
C ARG A 150 -44.95 29.53 21.00
N PRO A 151 -45.02 30.86 20.77
CA PRO A 151 -46.06 31.46 19.95
C PRO A 151 -45.85 31.08 18.47
N ASP A 152 -46.97 30.73 17.86
CA ASP A 152 -47.22 30.52 16.47
C ASP A 152 -46.71 31.71 15.64
N ARG A 153 -45.81 31.48 14.70
CA ARG A 153 -45.38 32.46 13.71
C ARG A 153 -46.08 32.13 12.41
N GLY A 154 -47.19 32.83 12.22
CA GLY A 154 -47.96 32.87 10.99
C GLY A 154 -47.14 33.24 9.76
N ASP A 155 -47.65 32.75 8.68
CA ASP A 155 -47.62 33.16 7.28
C ASP A 155 -46.47 34.09 6.85
N ARG A 156 -45.60 33.56 6.04
CA ARG A 156 -44.85 34.36 5.08
C ARG A 156 -45.24 33.96 3.68
N GLU A 157 -46.12 34.78 3.15
CA GLU A 157 -46.57 34.87 1.79
C GLU A 157 -45.39 34.92 0.82
N ASP A 158 -45.58 34.18 -0.25
CA ASP A 158 -45.24 34.36 -1.65
C ASP A 158 -44.19 35.43 -1.99
N ARG A 159 -43.01 34.99 -2.42
CA ARG A 159 -42.08 35.83 -3.20
C ARG A 159 -42.02 35.33 -4.62
N PRO A 160 -42.31 36.20 -5.62
CA PRO A 160 -42.29 35.80 -7.02
C PRO A 160 -40.85 35.52 -7.51
N ARG A 161 -40.71 34.45 -8.30
CA ARG A 161 -39.48 34.04 -8.98
C ARG A 161 -39.11 35.09 -10.06
N ARG A 162 -37.83 35.55 -10.03
CA ARG A 162 -37.24 36.35 -11.08
C ARG A 162 -36.99 35.52 -12.35
N PRO A 163 -37.22 36.08 -13.56
CA PRO A 163 -36.92 35.38 -14.80
C PRO A 163 -35.41 35.26 -15.04
N ARG A 164 -34.98 34.15 -15.64
CA ARG A 164 -33.65 33.96 -16.20
C ARG A 164 -33.52 34.80 -17.46
N GLU A 165 -32.55 35.70 -17.47
CA GLU A 165 -32.07 36.32 -18.72
C GLU A 165 -31.07 35.37 -19.37
N ASP A 166 -31.41 34.95 -20.59
CA ASP A 166 -30.52 34.29 -21.53
C ASP A 166 -29.45 35.25 -21.97
N ARG A 167 -28.18 34.85 -21.82
CA ARG A 167 -27.06 35.55 -22.48
C ARG A 167 -26.62 34.68 -23.66
N VAL A 168 -26.71 35.32 -24.79
CA VAL A 168 -26.16 34.95 -26.11
C VAL A 168 -24.64 34.80 -26.03
#